data_282d36d7d1ffc81884d90ab81410381c
#
_entry.id   282d36d7d1ffc81884d90ab81410381c
#
_cell.length_a   1.000
_cell.length_b   1.000
_cell.length_c   1.000
_cell.angle_alpha   90.00
_cell.angle_beta   90.00
_cell.angle_gamma   90.00
#
_symmetry.space_group_name_H-M   'P 1'
#
loop_
_entity.id
_entity.type
_entity.pdbx_description
1 polymer ?
#
loop_
_entity_poly.entity_id
_entity_poly.type
_entity_poly.pdbx_seq_one_letter_code
_entity_poly.pdbx_strand_id
1 'polypeptide(L)'
;FAAQLERRREGGNDVIERGTVSLGGTAAVPEKKGVWVTGGLQSLDLDQWSALFKSVSATGGRLELAGLDLKFGTLDAFGRRFNDLAIAASAKGGVWQAVLAGRELTGDVAWRPEGRGKVTARMRNLAIPAAAPGRSAPVAYKEPPPELPALDIIAEKFQVRQASLGRLEVTALPEGRDWRLERLRVTNPDAMLNIEGLW
;
A
#
# COMPACT_ATOMS: atom_id res chain seq x y z
N PHE A 1 9.32 16.99 10.56
CA PHE A 1 9.59 16.72 9.14
C PHE A 1 10.44 17.85 8.55
N ALA A 2 11.24 17.56 7.53
CA ALA A 2 12.00 18.50 6.75
C ALA A 2 11.70 18.27 5.26
N ALA A 3 11.77 19.32 4.46
CA ALA A 3 11.63 19.21 3.01
C ALA A 3 12.71 20.03 2.30
N GLN A 4 13.27 19.46 1.26
CA GLN A 4 14.22 20.14 0.38
C GLN A 4 13.81 19.86 -1.07
N LEU A 5 13.56 20.93 -1.82
CA LEU A 5 13.06 20.87 -3.19
C LEU A 5 13.96 21.70 -4.11
N GLU A 6 14.29 21.13 -5.25
CA GLU A 6 15.01 21.81 -6.31
C GLU A 6 14.06 22.08 -7.48
N ARG A 7 13.97 23.36 -7.86
CA ARG A 7 13.06 23.83 -8.91
C ARG A 7 13.85 24.17 -10.16
N ARG A 8 13.26 23.84 -11.29
CA ARG A 8 13.73 24.25 -12.60
C ARG A 8 12.67 25.10 -13.26
N ARG A 9 13.09 26.16 -13.92
CA ARG A 9 12.18 27.03 -14.69
C ARG A 9 12.10 26.50 -16.12
N GLU A 10 10.90 26.10 -16.52
CA GLU A 10 10.63 25.57 -17.86
C GLU A 10 9.40 26.27 -18.43
N GLY A 11 9.56 26.99 -19.57
CA GLY A 11 8.46 27.69 -20.22
C GLY A 11 7.75 28.77 -19.39
N GLY A 12 8.45 29.36 -18.39
CA GLY A 12 7.86 30.38 -17.50
C GLY A 12 7.20 29.82 -16.24
N ASN A 13 7.05 28.49 -16.11
CA ASN A 13 6.53 27.82 -14.93
C ASN A 13 7.67 27.19 -14.11
N ASP A 14 7.55 27.25 -12.78
CA ASP A 14 8.46 26.56 -11.87
C ASP A 14 8.02 25.09 -11.76
N VAL A 15 8.85 24.17 -12.24
CA VAL A 15 8.66 22.72 -12.14
C VAL A 15 9.61 22.18 -11.09
N ILE A 16 9.11 21.31 -10.19
CA ILE A 16 9.96 20.61 -9.22
C ILE A 16 10.69 19.49 -9.97
N GLU A 17 12.00 19.61 -10.12
CA GLU A 17 12.82 18.62 -10.81
C GLU A 17 13.13 17.44 -9.89
N ARG A 18 13.46 17.73 -8.64
CA ARG A 18 13.75 16.73 -7.61
C ARG A 18 13.52 17.29 -6.20
N GLY A 19 13.31 16.42 -5.27
CA GLY A 19 13.15 16.81 -3.88
C GLY A 19 12.99 15.65 -2.94
N THR A 20 13.17 15.94 -1.66
CA THR A 20 12.92 14.99 -0.58
C THR A 20 12.05 15.63 0.48
N VAL A 21 11.07 14.87 0.94
CA VAL A 21 10.36 15.13 2.19
C VAL A 21 10.81 14.08 3.18
N SER A 22 11.47 14.51 4.26
CA SER A 22 11.98 13.63 5.32
C SER A 22 11.06 13.65 6.53
N LEU A 23 10.68 12.47 7.01
CA LEU A 23 9.90 12.26 8.21
C LEU A 23 10.84 11.82 9.35
N GLY A 24 11.01 12.66 10.37
CA GLY A 24 11.82 12.34 11.53
C GLY A 24 13.33 12.53 11.37
N GLY A 25 13.77 13.32 10.38
CA GLY A 25 15.20 13.59 10.15
C GLY A 25 15.45 14.80 9.28
N THR A 26 16.70 14.98 8.84
CA THR A 26 17.11 16.00 7.87
C THR A 26 16.80 15.54 6.44
N ALA A 27 16.34 16.45 5.59
CA ALA A 27 16.16 16.19 4.17
C ALA A 27 17.46 16.46 3.42
N ALA A 28 17.81 15.58 2.47
CA ALA A 28 18.86 15.83 1.49
C ALA A 28 18.24 15.71 0.10
N VAL A 29 18.69 16.54 -0.86
CA VAL A 29 18.20 16.45 -2.24
C VAL A 29 18.64 15.09 -2.83
N PRO A 30 17.71 14.28 -3.36
CA PRO A 30 18.07 13.01 -3.93
C PRO A 30 18.79 13.20 -5.27
N GLU A 31 19.66 12.26 -5.62
CA GLU A 31 20.28 12.24 -6.96
C GLU A 31 19.26 11.90 -8.06
N LYS A 32 18.18 11.21 -7.68
CA LYS A 32 17.12 10.78 -8.60
C LYS A 32 16.10 11.89 -8.82
N LYS A 33 15.56 11.97 -10.03
CA LYS A 33 14.47 12.88 -10.37
C LYS A 33 13.19 12.57 -9.63
N GLY A 34 12.33 13.59 -9.49
CA GLY A 34 11.04 13.50 -8.82
C GLY A 34 11.12 13.69 -7.30
N VAL A 35 9.99 13.63 -6.64
CA VAL A 35 9.90 13.84 -5.19
C VAL A 35 9.94 12.50 -4.47
N TRP A 36 10.78 12.41 -3.46
CA TRP A 36 10.95 11.22 -2.61
C TRP A 36 10.50 11.53 -1.20
N VAL A 37 9.79 10.59 -0.59
CA VAL A 37 9.42 10.64 0.83
C VAL A 37 10.26 9.62 1.57
N THR A 38 11.05 10.06 2.55
CA THR A 38 11.99 9.20 3.28
C THR A 38 11.89 9.39 4.77
N GLY A 39 12.39 8.43 5.53
CA GLY A 39 12.56 8.56 6.96
C GLY A 39 11.83 7.52 7.79
N GLY A 40 11.70 7.80 9.10
CA GLY A 40 11.09 6.89 10.05
C GLY A 40 10.13 7.58 10.98
N LEU A 41 9.04 6.89 11.28
CA LEU A 41 8.05 7.30 12.26
C LEU A 41 7.87 6.20 13.30
N GLN A 42 7.85 6.60 14.58
CA GLN A 42 7.55 5.66 15.66
C GLN A 42 6.15 5.05 15.47
N SER A 43 5.19 5.88 15.09
CA SER A 43 3.83 5.45 14.82
C SER A 43 3.18 6.32 13.74
N LEU A 44 2.37 5.70 12.91
CA LEU A 44 1.54 6.37 11.92
C LEU A 44 0.15 5.71 11.89
N ASP A 45 -0.89 6.55 11.98
CA ASP A 45 -2.27 6.14 11.76
C ASP A 45 -2.70 6.51 10.33
N LEU A 46 -2.59 5.56 9.41
CA LEU A 46 -2.92 5.77 8.02
C LEU A 46 -4.42 5.99 7.79
N ASP A 47 -5.26 5.40 8.64
CA ASP A 47 -6.72 5.55 8.54
C ASP A 47 -7.15 7.00 8.81
N GLN A 48 -6.52 7.67 9.78
CA GLN A 48 -6.73 9.09 10.05
C GLN A 48 -6.09 9.98 8.96
N TRP A 49 -4.88 9.64 8.51
CA TRP A 49 -4.18 10.41 7.49
C TRP A 49 -4.87 10.36 6.12
N SER A 50 -5.53 9.25 5.79
CA SER A 50 -6.26 9.10 4.52
C SER A 50 -7.38 10.13 4.35
N ALA A 51 -8.03 10.52 5.44
CA ALA A 51 -9.03 11.58 5.45
C ALA A 51 -8.43 12.96 5.14
N LEU A 52 -7.23 13.24 5.67
CA LEU A 52 -6.49 14.48 5.40
C LEU A 52 -5.97 14.54 3.96
N PHE A 53 -5.44 13.45 3.42
CA PHE A 53 -4.96 13.40 2.03
C PHE A 53 -6.06 13.65 1.02
N LYS A 54 -7.27 13.16 1.24
CA LYS A 54 -8.43 13.46 0.38
C LYS A 54 -8.76 14.96 0.35
N SER A 55 -8.59 15.67 1.46
CA SER A 55 -8.85 17.10 1.54
C SER A 55 -7.75 17.96 0.91
N VAL A 56 -6.50 17.52 0.97
CA VAL A 56 -5.33 18.27 0.43
C VAL A 56 -5.17 18.07 -1.08
N SER A 57 -5.54 16.93 -1.62
CA SER A 57 -5.50 16.66 -3.07
C SER A 57 -6.43 17.57 -3.89
N ALA A 58 -7.37 18.26 -3.25
CA ALA A 58 -8.25 19.26 -3.88
C ALA A 58 -7.55 20.61 -4.16
N THR A 59 -6.34 20.87 -3.63
CA THR A 59 -5.68 22.18 -3.70
C THR A 59 -4.50 22.22 -4.68
N GLY A 60 -4.60 21.55 -5.81
CA GLY A 60 -4.01 21.94 -7.08
C GLY A 60 -2.47 22.05 -7.20
N GLY A 61 -1.69 21.13 -6.63
CA GLY A 61 -0.27 21.01 -6.98
C GLY A 61 0.07 19.55 -7.30
N ARG A 62 0.31 19.22 -8.55
CA ARG A 62 0.83 17.90 -8.92
C ARG A 62 2.29 17.75 -8.51
N LEU A 63 2.52 17.35 -7.26
CA LEU A 63 3.81 16.80 -6.85
C LEU A 63 3.90 15.38 -7.43
N GLU A 64 4.77 15.19 -8.41
CA GLU A 64 5.02 13.86 -8.97
C GLU A 64 5.89 13.07 -7.99
N LEU A 65 5.23 12.24 -7.19
CA LEU A 65 5.91 11.36 -6.24
C LEU A 65 6.64 10.26 -7.03
N ALA A 66 7.97 10.22 -6.93
CA ALA A 66 8.82 9.26 -7.61
C ALA A 66 9.09 8.01 -6.77
N GLY A 67 9.09 8.16 -5.45
CA GLY A 67 9.29 7.02 -4.56
C GLY A 67 9.19 7.38 -3.09
N LEU A 68 9.25 6.33 -2.27
CA LEU A 68 9.26 6.43 -0.82
C LEU A 68 10.18 5.37 -0.21
N ASP A 69 10.81 5.71 0.90
CA ASP A 69 11.58 4.81 1.76
C ASP A 69 11.26 5.17 3.21
N LEU A 70 10.33 4.41 3.78
CA LEU A 70 9.73 4.70 5.07
C LEU A 70 9.86 3.52 6.02
N LYS A 71 10.12 3.81 7.29
CA LYS A 71 10.15 2.83 8.38
C LYS A 71 9.18 3.24 9.47
N PHE A 72 8.38 2.29 9.93
CA PHE A 72 7.40 2.49 10.98
C PHE A 72 7.66 1.53 12.13
N GLY A 73 7.71 2.02 13.34
CA GLY A 73 7.64 1.18 14.53
C GLY A 73 6.25 0.54 14.63
N THR A 74 5.20 1.35 14.46
CA THR A 74 3.81 0.87 14.34
C THR A 74 3.10 1.62 13.21
N LEU A 75 2.37 0.88 12.38
CA LEU A 75 1.49 1.42 11.34
C LEU A 75 0.06 0.92 11.58
N ASP A 76 -0.85 1.83 11.88
CA ASP A 76 -2.27 1.52 11.96
C ASP A 76 -2.90 1.76 10.57
N ALA A 77 -3.42 0.70 9.97
CA ALA A 77 -4.05 0.73 8.66
C ALA A 77 -5.18 -0.30 8.58
N PHE A 78 -6.29 0.08 7.95
CA PHE A 78 -7.48 -0.79 7.79
C PHE A 78 -8.00 -1.34 9.13
N GLY A 79 -7.95 -0.55 10.19
CA GLY A 79 -8.34 -0.94 11.55
C GLY A 79 -7.42 -1.97 12.19
N ARG A 80 -6.22 -2.20 11.65
CA ARG A 80 -5.24 -3.18 12.14
C ARG A 80 -3.90 -2.52 12.41
N ARG A 81 -3.12 -3.12 13.29
CA ARG A 81 -1.78 -2.64 13.64
C ARG A 81 -0.71 -3.56 13.07
N PHE A 82 0.19 -2.96 12.30
CA PHE A 82 1.39 -3.60 11.76
C PHE A 82 2.61 -3.06 12.50
N ASN A 83 3.56 -3.93 12.82
CA ASN A 83 4.74 -3.59 13.62
C ASN A 83 6.02 -3.74 12.81
N ASP A 84 6.99 -2.86 13.10
CA ASP A 84 8.34 -2.90 12.53
C ASP A 84 8.31 -3.01 10.98
N LEU A 85 7.49 -2.16 10.33
CA LEU A 85 7.30 -2.21 8.88
C LEU A 85 8.18 -1.21 8.16
N ALA A 86 9.02 -1.69 7.27
CA ALA A 86 9.73 -0.88 6.28
C ALA A 86 9.08 -1.03 4.90
N ILE A 87 8.92 0.09 4.20
CA ILE A 87 8.34 0.17 2.87
C ILE A 87 9.28 0.95 1.98
N ALA A 88 9.86 0.29 0.98
CA ALA A 88 10.61 0.94 -0.08
C ALA A 88 9.84 0.82 -1.38
N ALA A 89 9.43 1.93 -1.98
CA ALA A 89 8.65 1.93 -3.22
C ALA A 89 9.15 2.98 -4.20
N SER A 90 8.95 2.71 -5.49
CA SER A 90 9.27 3.65 -6.57
C SER A 90 8.31 3.47 -7.73
N ALA A 91 8.05 4.58 -8.43
CA ALA A 91 7.29 4.61 -9.67
C ALA A 91 8.24 4.48 -10.86
N LYS A 92 7.97 3.54 -11.78
CA LYS A 92 8.70 3.39 -13.04
C LYS A 92 7.73 3.03 -14.16
N GLY A 93 7.65 3.86 -15.19
CA GLY A 93 6.78 3.59 -16.34
C GLY A 93 5.30 3.46 -15.94
N GLY A 94 4.81 4.30 -15.04
CA GLY A 94 3.43 4.25 -14.57
C GLY A 94 3.12 3.13 -13.57
N VAL A 95 4.08 2.25 -13.29
CA VAL A 95 3.91 1.14 -12.33
C VAL A 95 4.63 1.49 -11.03
N TRP A 96 3.93 1.39 -9.91
CA TRP A 96 4.53 1.44 -8.58
C TRP A 96 5.01 0.04 -8.18
N GLN A 97 6.26 -0.05 -7.77
CA GLN A 97 6.85 -1.25 -7.21
C GLN A 97 7.27 -0.98 -5.78
N ALA A 98 6.86 -1.84 -4.86
CA ALA A 98 7.15 -1.72 -3.44
C ALA A 98 7.72 -3.02 -2.90
N VAL A 99 8.72 -2.90 -2.03
CA VAL A 99 9.23 -3.97 -1.19
C VAL A 99 8.78 -3.69 0.23
N LEU A 100 8.14 -4.67 0.83
CA LEU A 100 7.67 -4.64 2.21
C LEU A 100 8.57 -5.55 3.06
N ALA A 101 9.05 -5.04 4.18
CA ALA A 101 9.85 -5.80 5.13
C ALA A 101 9.36 -5.48 6.54
N GLY A 102 8.63 -6.40 7.14
CA GLY A 102 8.06 -6.24 8.46
C GLY A 102 7.69 -7.57 9.09
N ARG A 103 7.21 -7.51 10.31
CA ARG A 103 6.82 -8.68 11.07
C ARG A 103 5.62 -9.39 10.45
N GLU A 104 4.60 -8.64 10.11
CA GLU A 104 3.35 -9.15 9.57
C GLU A 104 3.37 -9.25 8.04
N LEU A 105 4.10 -8.34 7.38
CA LEU A 105 4.14 -8.21 5.93
C LEU A 105 5.56 -8.28 5.40
N THR A 106 5.85 -9.26 4.54
CA THR A 106 7.16 -9.35 3.87
C THR A 106 6.96 -9.83 2.45
N GLY A 107 7.44 -9.07 1.47
CA GLY A 107 7.33 -9.43 0.06
C GLY A 107 7.33 -8.23 -0.87
N ASP A 108 6.92 -8.48 -2.10
CA ASP A 108 6.91 -7.50 -3.19
C ASP A 108 5.48 -7.21 -3.63
N VAL A 109 5.19 -5.93 -3.88
CA VAL A 109 3.89 -5.47 -4.34
C VAL A 109 4.08 -4.57 -5.55
N ALA A 110 3.31 -4.79 -6.60
CA ALA A 110 3.22 -3.90 -7.74
C ALA A 110 1.80 -3.34 -7.88
N TRP A 111 1.71 -2.04 -8.11
CA TRP A 111 0.46 -1.34 -8.35
C TRP A 111 0.49 -0.69 -9.74
N ARG A 112 -0.47 -1.03 -10.57
CA ARG A 112 -0.73 -0.38 -11.87
C ARG A 112 -2.02 0.42 -11.77
N PRO A 113 -1.99 1.75 -11.94
CA PRO A 113 -3.17 2.59 -11.78
C PRO A 113 -4.09 2.63 -13.00
N GLU A 114 -3.71 2.01 -14.12
CA GLU A 114 -4.48 2.03 -15.37
C GLU A 114 -5.85 1.36 -15.22
N GLY A 115 -6.88 1.98 -15.78
CA GLY A 115 -8.26 1.51 -15.65
C GLY A 115 -8.74 1.57 -14.20
N ARG A 116 -9.27 0.46 -13.68
CA ARG A 116 -9.65 0.31 -12.25
C ARG A 116 -8.46 -0.05 -11.36
N GLY A 117 -7.27 -0.15 -11.94
CA GLY A 117 -6.04 -0.53 -11.27
C GLY A 117 -5.86 -2.03 -11.12
N LYS A 118 -4.60 -2.45 -10.94
CA LYS A 118 -4.23 -3.83 -10.63
C LYS A 118 -3.18 -3.88 -9.52
N VAL A 119 -3.45 -4.65 -8.48
CA VAL A 119 -2.48 -5.01 -7.44
C VAL A 119 -1.94 -6.41 -7.75
N THR A 120 -0.63 -6.52 -7.86
CA THR A 120 0.06 -7.81 -7.89
C THR A 120 0.95 -7.90 -6.66
N ALA A 121 0.76 -8.93 -5.83
CA ALA A 121 1.56 -9.12 -4.62
C ALA A 121 2.15 -10.53 -4.56
N ARG A 122 3.43 -10.60 -4.21
CA ARG A 122 4.17 -11.84 -3.97
C ARG A 122 4.78 -11.76 -2.59
N MET A 123 4.06 -12.35 -1.63
CA MET A 123 4.37 -12.24 -0.22
C MET A 123 5.04 -13.52 0.28
N ARG A 124 6.17 -13.38 0.96
CA ARG A 124 6.75 -14.48 1.73
C ARG A 124 5.97 -14.71 3.02
N ASN A 125 5.54 -13.61 3.64
CA ASN A 125 4.70 -13.62 4.83
C ASN A 125 3.59 -12.59 4.71
N LEU A 126 2.36 -13.00 4.97
CA LEU A 126 1.18 -12.17 5.06
C LEU A 126 0.40 -12.57 6.32
N ALA A 127 0.59 -11.84 7.38
CA ALA A 127 -0.16 -12.02 8.60
C ALA A 127 -1.18 -10.88 8.76
N ILE A 128 -2.43 -11.24 8.95
CA ILE A 128 -3.51 -10.30 9.24
C ILE A 128 -3.67 -10.25 10.76
N PRO A 129 -3.19 -9.19 11.44
CA PRO A 129 -3.28 -9.09 12.88
C PRO A 129 -4.74 -8.94 13.36
N ALA A 130 -4.97 -9.11 14.64
CA ALA A 130 -6.26 -8.77 15.25
C ALA A 130 -6.55 -7.26 15.06
N ALA A 131 -7.82 -6.88 15.20
CA ALA A 131 -8.18 -5.47 15.20
C ALA A 131 -7.38 -4.70 16.27
N ALA A 132 -6.97 -3.47 15.95
CA ALA A 132 -6.28 -2.62 16.92
C ALA A 132 -7.19 -2.34 18.11
N PRO A 133 -6.64 -2.25 19.35
CA PRO A 133 -7.44 -1.96 20.53
C PRO A 133 -8.25 -0.66 20.37
N GLY A 134 -9.53 -0.69 20.74
CA GLY A 134 -10.42 0.47 20.63
C GLY A 134 -10.95 0.76 19.23
N ARG A 135 -10.61 -0.04 18.24
CA ARG A 135 -11.16 0.05 16.88
C ARG A 135 -12.09 -1.13 16.61
N SER A 136 -13.29 -0.83 16.16
CA SER A 136 -14.14 -1.85 15.55
C SER A 136 -13.45 -2.39 14.30
N ALA A 137 -13.59 -3.68 14.05
CA ALA A 137 -13.22 -4.23 12.73
C ALA A 137 -13.84 -3.34 11.64
N PRO A 138 -13.17 -3.17 10.49
CA PRO A 138 -13.76 -2.42 9.38
C PRO A 138 -15.20 -2.90 9.22
N VAL A 139 -16.14 -1.95 9.23
CA VAL A 139 -17.56 -2.28 9.00
C VAL A 139 -17.58 -3.05 7.69
N ALA A 140 -18.08 -4.28 7.72
CA ALA A 140 -18.28 -5.04 6.50
C ALA A 140 -19.06 -4.12 5.55
N TYR A 141 -18.43 -3.72 4.47
CA TYR A 141 -19.08 -2.85 3.49
C TYR A 141 -20.35 -3.58 3.05
N LYS A 142 -21.50 -2.98 3.32
CA LYS A 142 -22.79 -3.54 2.86
C LYS A 142 -22.84 -3.59 1.33
N GLU A 143 -22.02 -2.77 0.68
CA GLU A 143 -21.78 -2.77 -0.76
C GLU A 143 -20.27 -2.66 -0.98
N PRO A 144 -19.68 -3.44 -1.90
CA PRO A 144 -18.29 -3.29 -2.26
C PRO A 144 -18.07 -1.86 -2.79
N PRO A 145 -16.92 -1.21 -2.47
CA PRO A 145 -16.62 0.07 -3.04
C PRO A 145 -16.67 -0.03 -4.57
N PRO A 146 -17.27 0.94 -5.27
CA PRO A 146 -17.56 0.86 -6.71
C PRO A 146 -16.35 0.73 -7.63
N GLU A 147 -15.15 0.79 -7.08
CA GLU A 147 -13.88 0.80 -7.83
C GLU A 147 -12.82 -0.14 -7.24
N LEU A 148 -13.19 -1.40 -6.97
CA LEU A 148 -12.21 -2.39 -6.56
C LEU A 148 -11.25 -2.71 -7.72
N PRO A 149 -9.92 -2.74 -7.49
CA PRO A 149 -8.94 -3.09 -8.51
C PRO A 149 -8.94 -4.59 -8.80
N ALA A 150 -8.27 -4.98 -9.89
CA ALA A 150 -7.88 -6.36 -10.10
C ALA A 150 -6.84 -6.78 -9.04
N LEU A 151 -6.95 -8.00 -8.55
CA LEU A 151 -6.02 -8.59 -7.57
C LEU A 151 -5.36 -9.83 -8.13
N ASP A 152 -4.05 -9.95 -7.88
CA ASP A 152 -3.24 -11.14 -8.14
C ASP A 152 -2.25 -11.27 -6.98
N ILE A 153 -2.65 -12.02 -5.95
CA ILE A 153 -1.93 -12.11 -4.67
C ILE A 153 -1.56 -13.55 -4.41
N ILE A 154 -0.28 -13.77 -4.12
CA ILE A 154 0.23 -15.04 -3.60
C ILE A 154 0.97 -14.75 -2.31
N ALA A 155 0.63 -15.50 -1.25
CA ALA A 155 1.37 -15.47 0.01
C ALA A 155 1.77 -16.90 0.39
N GLU A 156 3.09 -17.12 0.57
CA GLU A 156 3.61 -18.45 0.92
C GLU A 156 3.26 -18.84 2.35
N LYS A 157 3.25 -17.85 3.24
CA LYS A 157 2.83 -18.01 4.64
C LYS A 157 1.70 -17.03 4.91
N PHE A 158 0.49 -17.53 4.99
CA PHE A 158 -0.69 -16.76 5.33
C PHE A 158 -1.16 -17.06 6.75
N GLN A 159 -1.38 -16.02 7.51
CA GLN A 159 -1.82 -16.10 8.90
C GLN A 159 -2.96 -15.12 9.15
N VAL A 160 -3.92 -15.53 9.94
CA VAL A 160 -5.01 -14.66 10.43
C VAL A 160 -4.99 -14.69 11.95
N ARG A 161 -4.71 -13.53 12.55
CA ARG A 161 -4.45 -13.42 14.00
C ARG A 161 -3.26 -14.31 14.39
N GLN A 162 -3.51 -15.40 15.10
CA GLN A 162 -2.48 -16.37 15.52
C GLN A 162 -2.57 -17.71 14.77
N ALA A 163 -3.59 -17.89 13.93
CA ALA A 163 -3.77 -19.12 13.17
C ALA A 163 -2.97 -19.09 11.87
N SER A 164 -2.06 -20.05 11.68
CA SER A 164 -1.38 -20.28 10.41
C SER A 164 -2.29 -21.06 9.48
N LEU A 165 -2.64 -20.47 8.35
CA LEU A 165 -3.56 -21.04 7.39
C LEU A 165 -2.86 -21.65 6.16
N GLY A 166 -1.53 -21.48 6.04
CA GLY A 166 -0.75 -22.04 4.94
C GLY A 166 -0.52 -21.06 3.80
N ARG A 167 -0.65 -21.51 2.56
CA ARG A 167 -0.46 -20.71 1.35
C ARG A 167 -1.80 -20.10 0.90
N LEU A 168 -1.76 -18.81 0.56
CA LEU A 168 -2.90 -18.07 0.01
C LEU A 168 -2.66 -17.73 -1.46
N GLU A 169 -3.67 -17.94 -2.29
CA GLU A 169 -3.75 -17.45 -3.66
C GLU A 169 -5.07 -16.70 -3.86
N VAL A 170 -5.01 -15.45 -4.35
CA VAL A 170 -6.18 -14.64 -4.67
C VAL A 170 -6.06 -14.11 -6.08
N THR A 171 -7.08 -14.38 -6.89
CA THR A 171 -7.25 -13.77 -8.22
C THR A 171 -8.65 -13.18 -8.29
N ALA A 172 -8.72 -11.88 -8.56
CA ALA A 172 -9.99 -11.21 -8.72
C ALA A 172 -9.90 -10.10 -9.78
N LEU A 173 -10.97 -9.91 -10.50
CA LEU A 173 -11.04 -8.99 -11.63
C LEU A 173 -12.32 -8.13 -11.55
N PRO A 174 -12.23 -6.85 -11.92
CA PRO A 174 -13.41 -6.03 -12.14
C PRO A 174 -14.14 -6.51 -13.41
N GLU A 175 -15.45 -6.72 -13.31
CA GLU A 175 -16.30 -7.16 -14.41
C GLU A 175 -17.51 -6.23 -14.55
N GLY A 176 -17.46 -5.28 -15.49
CA GLY A 176 -18.50 -4.28 -15.64
C GLY A 176 -18.69 -3.44 -14.39
N ARG A 177 -19.85 -3.54 -13.75
CA ARG A 177 -20.15 -2.92 -12.44
C ARG A 177 -19.79 -3.79 -11.25
N ASP A 178 -19.58 -5.07 -11.52
CA ASP A 178 -19.33 -6.08 -10.52
C ASP A 178 -17.82 -6.31 -10.31
N TRP A 179 -17.50 -7.11 -9.34
CA TRP A 179 -16.16 -7.57 -9.05
C TRP A 179 -16.18 -9.08 -8.84
N ARG A 180 -15.45 -9.79 -9.70
CA ARG A 180 -15.40 -11.25 -9.69
C ARG A 180 -14.19 -11.74 -8.95
N LEU A 181 -14.40 -12.51 -7.90
CA LEU A 181 -13.38 -13.34 -7.28
C LEU A 181 -13.27 -14.65 -8.07
N GLU A 182 -12.29 -14.75 -8.95
CA GLU A 182 -12.06 -15.96 -9.75
C GLU A 182 -11.47 -17.09 -8.92
N ARG A 183 -10.67 -16.72 -7.91
CA ARG A 183 -10.04 -17.68 -7.01
C ARG A 183 -9.67 -17.04 -5.71
N LEU A 184 -10.09 -17.63 -4.61
CA LEU A 184 -9.45 -17.51 -3.32
C LEU A 184 -9.17 -18.93 -2.85
N ARG A 185 -7.90 -19.30 -2.83
CA ARG A 185 -7.46 -20.63 -2.37
C ARG A 185 -6.55 -20.46 -1.17
N VAL A 186 -6.86 -21.22 -0.14
CA VAL A 186 -5.99 -21.39 1.04
C VAL A 186 -5.65 -22.87 1.16
N THR A 187 -4.37 -23.17 1.19
CA THR A 187 -3.88 -24.56 1.22
C THR A 187 -2.87 -24.73 2.35
N ASN A 188 -3.09 -25.75 3.16
CA ASN A 188 -2.11 -26.24 4.11
C ASN A 188 -2.05 -27.80 3.99
N PRO A 189 -1.14 -28.49 4.74
CA PRO A 189 -1.03 -29.95 4.64
C PRO A 189 -2.32 -30.73 4.92
N ASP A 190 -3.20 -30.17 5.74
CA ASP A 190 -4.38 -30.89 6.26
C ASP A 190 -5.67 -30.50 5.55
N ALA A 191 -5.71 -29.33 4.88
CA ALA A 191 -6.94 -28.80 4.31
C ALA A 191 -6.71 -27.89 3.11
N MET A 192 -7.73 -27.79 2.25
CA MET A 192 -7.83 -26.85 1.15
C MET A 192 -9.18 -26.16 1.17
N LEU A 193 -9.17 -24.83 1.13
CA LEU A 193 -10.34 -23.99 0.96
C LEU A 193 -10.29 -23.34 -0.42
N ASN A 194 -11.37 -23.44 -1.19
CA ASN A 194 -11.55 -22.67 -2.44
C ASN A 194 -12.84 -21.87 -2.33
N ILE A 195 -12.76 -20.60 -2.70
CA ILE A 195 -13.92 -19.69 -2.77
C ILE A 195 -13.87 -18.97 -4.12
N GLU A 196 -15.02 -18.88 -4.76
CA GLU A 196 -15.28 -18.09 -5.95
C GLU A 196 -16.57 -17.30 -5.72
N GLY A 197 -16.72 -16.14 -6.35
CA GLY A 197 -17.92 -15.33 -6.14
C GLY A 197 -17.98 -14.10 -7.04
N LEU A 198 -19.15 -13.48 -7.06
CA LEU A 198 -19.43 -12.25 -7.78
C LEU A 198 -20.09 -11.26 -6.81
N TRP A 199 -19.65 -9.99 -6.80
CA TRP A 199 -20.19 -8.90 -6.00
C TRP A 199 -20.56 -7.72 -6.88
#